data_0313dc091186de4c9a8e8120fb7b831b
#
_entry.id   0313dc091186de4c9a8e8120fb7b831b
#
_cell.length_a   1.000
_cell.length_b   1.000
_cell.length_c   1.000
_cell.angle_alpha   90.00
_cell.angle_beta   90.00
_cell.angle_gamma   90.00
#
_symmetry.space_group_name_H-M   'P 1'
#
loop_
_entity.id
_entity.type
_entity.pdbx_description
1 polymer ?
#
loop_
_entity_poly.entity_id
_entity_poly.type
_entity_poly.pdbx_seq_one_letter_code
_entity_poly.pdbx_strand_id
1 'polypeptide(L)'
;GSGLVGSEMCIRDRFYYGGTFFLCKGNEEELCAQAQQLYRKIAREELSRRVAFYAQKMGVSPTAIRINGAKGRWGSCSGKNSLNFSWRLMMAPEHAVNYVVVHELCHILHHDHSREFWQEVERFFPDWKECRNILAQTSQKPYFMIQE
;
A
#
# COMPACT_ATOMS: atom_id res chain seq x y z
N GLY A 1 -13.66 -10.06 7.16
CA GLY A 1 -12.75 -9.35 6.54
C GLY A 1 -11.93 -9.99 5.44
N SER A 2 -11.87 -9.31 4.35
CA SER A 2 -11.17 -9.73 3.15
C SER A 2 -9.65 -9.53 3.20
N GLY A 3 -9.09 -9.10 4.33
CA GLY A 3 -7.68 -8.79 4.45
C GLY A 3 -7.25 -7.45 3.86
N LEU A 4 -8.18 -6.58 3.54
CA LEU A 4 -7.91 -5.22 3.07
C LEU A 4 -7.70 -4.28 4.25
N VAL A 5 -7.07 -3.11 4.00
CA VAL A 5 -6.95 -2.02 4.98
C VAL A 5 -8.33 -1.53 5.41
N GLY A 6 -9.30 -1.57 4.51
CA GLY A 6 -10.70 -1.35 4.76
C GLY A 6 -11.55 -2.40 4.06
N SER A 7 -12.85 -2.35 4.23
CA SER A 7 -13.76 -3.19 3.47
C SER A 7 -14.02 -2.60 2.10
N GLU A 8 -13.88 -3.42 1.06
CA GLU A 8 -14.19 -3.04 -0.32
C GLU A 8 -15.46 -3.75 -0.77
N MET A 9 -16.41 -3.01 -1.33
CA MET A 9 -17.61 -3.57 -1.93
C MET A 9 -18.01 -2.68 -3.11
N CYS A 10 -18.07 -3.26 -4.30
CA CYS A 10 -18.51 -2.56 -5.50
C CYS A 10 -19.94 -2.97 -5.83
N ILE A 11 -20.86 -2.01 -5.80
CA ILE A 11 -22.23 -2.15 -6.27
C ILE A 11 -22.39 -1.18 -7.44
N ARG A 12 -22.81 -1.67 -8.56
CA ARG A 12 -23.00 -1.04 -9.89
C ARG A 12 -22.64 0.45 -10.07
N ASP A 13 -23.01 1.31 -9.13
CA ASP A 13 -22.80 2.77 -9.17
C ASP A 13 -22.20 3.31 -7.86
N ARG A 14 -21.81 2.44 -6.95
CA ARG A 14 -21.28 2.77 -5.63
C ARG A 14 -20.04 1.96 -5.31
N PHE A 15 -19.14 2.60 -4.62
CA PHE A 15 -17.94 1.98 -4.11
C PHE A 15 -17.87 2.26 -2.61
N TYR A 16 -17.68 1.22 -1.80
CA TYR A 16 -17.58 1.32 -0.36
C TYR A 16 -16.15 1.02 0.09
N TYR A 17 -15.58 1.94 0.85
CA TYR A 17 -14.26 1.76 1.43
C TYR A 17 -14.15 2.56 2.73
N GLY A 18 -13.57 1.94 3.76
CA GLY A 18 -13.28 2.62 5.02
C GLY A 18 -14.50 3.25 5.71
N GLY A 19 -15.69 2.66 5.58
CA GLY A 19 -16.91 3.18 6.17
C GLY A 19 -17.62 4.26 5.35
N THR A 20 -17.09 4.59 4.16
CA THR A 20 -17.63 5.65 3.31
C THR A 20 -18.09 5.10 1.96
N PHE A 21 -19.26 5.55 1.51
CA PHE A 21 -19.74 5.27 0.16
C PHE A 21 -19.30 6.37 -0.79
N PHE A 22 -18.77 5.95 -1.93
CA PHE A 22 -18.42 6.85 -3.04
C PHE A 22 -19.37 6.56 -4.20
N LEU A 23 -19.99 7.61 -4.74
CA LEU A 23 -20.87 7.48 -5.90
C LEU A 23 -20.06 7.61 -7.17
N CYS A 24 -20.21 6.64 -8.06
CA CYS A 24 -19.58 6.62 -9.37
C CYS A 24 -20.68 6.64 -10.43
N LYS A 25 -20.42 7.33 -11.54
CA LYS A 25 -21.38 7.45 -12.66
C LYS A 25 -20.71 7.11 -13.96
N GLY A 26 -21.47 6.46 -14.85
CA GLY A 26 -21.02 6.14 -16.19
C GLY A 26 -21.10 4.67 -16.52
N ASN A 27 -20.45 4.30 -17.62
CA ASN A 27 -20.32 2.91 -18.02
C ASN A 27 -19.26 2.19 -17.18
N GLU A 28 -19.08 0.91 -17.40
CA GLU A 28 -18.18 0.07 -16.63
C GLU A 28 -16.73 0.57 -16.67
N GLU A 29 -16.25 1.02 -17.82
CA GLU A 29 -14.92 1.57 -18.00
C GLU A 29 -14.73 2.86 -17.19
N GLU A 30 -15.72 3.76 -17.25
CA GLU A 30 -15.71 5.01 -16.49
C GLU A 30 -15.77 4.74 -14.97
N LEU A 31 -16.56 3.75 -14.54
CA LEU A 31 -16.65 3.33 -13.14
C LEU A 31 -15.30 2.81 -12.64
N CYS A 32 -14.61 1.98 -13.43
CA CYS A 32 -13.29 1.48 -13.09
C CYS A 32 -12.27 2.62 -12.96
N ALA A 33 -12.29 3.59 -13.87
CA ALA A 33 -11.38 4.74 -13.82
C ALA A 33 -11.62 5.58 -12.56
N GLN A 34 -12.88 5.84 -12.21
CA GLN A 34 -13.23 6.59 -11.00
C GLN A 34 -12.80 5.84 -9.74
N ALA A 35 -13.03 4.53 -9.70
CA ALA A 35 -12.61 3.69 -8.57
C ALA A 35 -11.08 3.71 -8.39
N GLN A 36 -10.31 3.65 -9.48
CA GLN A 36 -8.85 3.76 -9.41
C GLN A 36 -8.41 5.10 -8.85
N GLN A 37 -9.03 6.19 -9.26
CA GLN A 37 -8.72 7.52 -8.75
C GLN A 37 -9.00 7.60 -7.23
N LEU A 38 -10.10 7.02 -6.77
CA LEU A 38 -10.42 6.95 -5.36
C LEU A 38 -9.38 6.13 -4.59
N TYR A 39 -8.97 4.98 -5.13
CA TYR A 39 -7.92 4.17 -4.51
C TYR A 39 -6.60 4.91 -4.43
N ARG A 40 -6.22 5.65 -5.46
CA ARG A 40 -5.01 6.48 -5.44
C ARG A 40 -5.08 7.55 -4.36
N LYS A 41 -6.23 8.20 -4.22
CA LYS A 41 -6.44 9.21 -3.19
C LYS A 41 -6.35 8.60 -1.78
N ILE A 42 -7.05 7.50 -1.57
CA ILE A 42 -7.04 6.77 -0.30
C ILE A 42 -5.62 6.30 0.04
N ALA A 43 -4.92 5.73 -0.94
CA ALA A 43 -3.55 5.27 -0.76
C ALA A 43 -2.62 6.42 -0.37
N ARG A 44 -2.75 7.56 -1.02
CA ARG A 44 -1.94 8.74 -0.69
C ARG A 44 -2.15 9.18 0.75
N GLU A 45 -3.39 9.29 1.18
CA GLU A 45 -3.73 9.72 2.53
C GLU A 45 -3.29 8.70 3.58
N GLU A 46 -3.64 7.44 3.37
CA GLU A 46 -3.33 6.35 4.31
C GLU A 46 -1.83 6.10 4.43
N LEU A 47 -1.14 6.00 3.31
CA LEU A 47 0.29 5.70 3.30
C LEU A 47 1.12 6.87 3.80
N SER A 48 0.73 8.11 3.48
CA SER A 48 1.42 9.30 4.02
C SER A 48 1.32 9.34 5.54
N ARG A 49 0.17 9.01 6.10
CA ARG A 49 -0.03 8.96 7.54
C ARG A 49 0.83 7.87 8.20
N ARG A 50 0.86 6.68 7.60
CA ARG A 50 1.65 5.56 8.11
C ARG A 50 3.15 5.81 7.98
N VAL A 51 3.58 6.39 6.87
CA VAL A 51 4.97 6.80 6.67
C VAL A 51 5.39 7.81 7.74
N ALA A 52 4.58 8.84 7.99
CA ALA A 52 4.90 9.84 9.01
C ALA A 52 5.07 9.20 10.41
N PHE A 53 4.18 8.28 10.75
CA PHE A 53 4.21 7.57 12.03
C PHE A 53 5.50 6.75 12.19
N TYR A 54 5.82 5.90 11.23
CA TYR A 54 6.99 5.03 11.33
C TYR A 54 8.31 5.79 11.10
N ALA A 55 8.33 6.77 10.21
CA ALA A 55 9.51 7.58 9.96
C ALA A 55 9.96 8.31 11.25
N GLN A 56 9.00 8.84 12.02
CA GLN A 56 9.29 9.46 13.29
C GLN A 56 9.90 8.46 14.28
N LYS A 57 9.32 7.26 14.38
CA LYS A 57 9.84 6.21 15.28
C LYS A 57 11.24 5.74 14.90
N MET A 58 11.52 5.69 13.60
CA MET A 58 12.79 5.22 13.06
C MET A 58 13.85 6.31 12.97
N GLY A 59 13.46 7.58 13.11
CA GLY A 59 14.36 8.70 12.99
C GLY A 59 14.83 8.94 11.56
N VAL A 60 14.03 8.63 10.57
CA VAL A 60 14.35 8.81 9.15
C VAL A 60 13.38 9.78 8.49
N SER A 61 13.82 10.40 7.39
CA SER A 61 13.04 11.40 6.67
C SER A 61 13.06 11.08 5.17
N PRO A 62 11.99 10.48 4.63
CA PRO A 62 11.88 10.30 3.19
C PRO A 62 11.79 11.66 2.50
N THR A 63 12.34 11.75 1.28
CA THR A 63 12.34 13.00 0.51
C THR A 63 11.01 13.23 -0.22
N ALA A 64 10.29 12.18 -0.54
CA ALA A 64 8.99 12.26 -1.19
C ALA A 64 8.23 10.94 -0.99
N ILE A 65 6.90 11.02 -1.13
CA ILE A 65 6.01 9.85 -1.17
C ILE A 65 5.21 9.95 -2.46
N ARG A 66 5.25 8.90 -3.27
CA ARG A 66 4.54 8.85 -4.55
C ARG A 66 3.69 7.59 -4.63
N ILE A 67 2.55 7.70 -5.27
CA ILE A 67 1.62 6.59 -5.50
C ILE A 67 1.63 6.26 -6.98
N ASN A 68 1.80 4.98 -7.30
CA ASN A 68 1.74 4.47 -8.66
C ASN A 68 0.73 3.32 -8.76
N GLY A 69 0.63 2.69 -9.92
CA GLY A 69 -0.25 1.56 -10.16
C GLY A 69 0.51 0.27 -10.49
N ALA A 70 1.72 0.11 -9.97
CA ALA A 70 2.53 -1.07 -10.26
C ALA A 70 1.82 -2.36 -9.84
N LYS A 71 1.92 -3.39 -10.69
CA LYS A 71 1.29 -4.70 -10.48
C LYS A 71 2.25 -5.74 -9.91
N GLY A 72 3.55 -5.61 -10.15
CA GLY A 72 4.55 -6.57 -9.69
C GLY A 72 5.27 -6.18 -8.41
N ARG A 73 4.90 -5.06 -7.82
CA ARG A 73 5.64 -4.47 -6.71
C ARG A 73 4.70 -3.68 -5.80
N TRP A 74 4.82 -3.87 -4.51
CA TRP A 74 4.02 -3.14 -3.53
C TRP A 74 4.60 -1.76 -3.22
N GLY A 75 5.93 -1.65 -3.18
CA GLY A 75 6.62 -0.39 -2.89
C GLY A 75 8.07 -0.41 -3.35
N SER A 76 8.71 0.74 -3.26
CA SER A 76 10.14 0.90 -3.52
C SER A 76 10.69 2.15 -2.84
N CYS A 77 12.00 2.16 -2.63
CA CYS A 77 12.73 3.32 -2.14
C CYS A 77 13.88 3.61 -3.11
N SER A 78 13.95 4.84 -3.61
CA SER A 78 15.04 5.26 -4.51
C SER A 78 16.32 5.53 -3.73
N GLY A 79 17.45 5.59 -4.45
CA GLY A 79 18.73 5.99 -3.85
C GLY A 79 18.72 7.41 -3.27
N LYS A 80 17.73 8.23 -3.61
CA LYS A 80 17.51 9.58 -3.08
C LYS A 80 16.45 9.60 -1.96
N ASN A 81 16.11 8.44 -1.43
CA ASN A 81 15.15 8.28 -0.32
C ASN A 81 13.72 8.72 -0.65
N SER A 82 13.33 8.66 -1.92
CA SER A 82 11.94 8.85 -2.34
C SER A 82 11.22 7.50 -2.29
N LEU A 83 10.09 7.48 -1.60
CA LEU A 83 9.27 6.28 -1.47
C LEU A 83 8.20 6.25 -2.56
N ASN A 84 7.98 5.08 -3.14
CA ASN A 84 6.88 4.84 -4.07
C ASN A 84 6.07 3.66 -3.57
N PHE A 85 4.74 3.77 -3.62
CA PHE A 85 3.84 2.69 -3.26
C PHE A 85 2.81 2.50 -4.35
N SER A 86 2.45 1.26 -4.61
CA SER A 86 1.31 0.96 -5.46
C SER A 86 0.00 1.22 -4.70
N TRP A 87 -0.98 1.86 -5.35
CA TRP A 87 -2.30 1.98 -4.75
C TRP A 87 -2.93 0.60 -4.49
N ARG A 88 -2.45 -0.43 -5.18
CA ARG A 88 -2.88 -1.83 -5.01
C ARG A 88 -2.49 -2.39 -3.64
N LEU A 89 -1.57 -1.74 -2.94
CA LEU A 89 -1.21 -2.10 -1.57
C LEU A 89 -2.43 -2.01 -0.63
N MET A 90 -3.41 -1.17 -0.97
CA MET A 90 -4.65 -1.07 -0.20
C MET A 90 -5.49 -2.36 -0.23
N MET A 91 -5.16 -3.31 -1.12
CA MET A 91 -5.78 -4.64 -1.15
C MET A 91 -5.26 -5.56 -0.04
N ALA A 92 -4.11 -5.25 0.54
CA ALA A 92 -3.47 -6.08 1.55
C ALA A 92 -4.05 -5.82 2.95
N PRO A 93 -3.90 -6.78 3.88
CA PRO A 93 -4.24 -6.57 5.27
C PRO A 93 -3.42 -5.42 5.87
N GLU A 94 -4.01 -4.71 6.82
CA GLU A 94 -3.40 -3.54 7.44
C GLU A 94 -2.00 -3.81 7.99
N HIS A 95 -1.83 -4.94 8.68
CA HIS A 95 -0.53 -5.32 9.24
C HIS A 95 0.54 -5.48 8.15
N ALA A 96 0.20 -6.11 7.03
CA ALA A 96 1.10 -6.26 5.90
C ALA A 96 1.41 -4.92 5.21
N VAL A 97 0.44 -4.01 5.15
CA VAL A 97 0.66 -2.64 4.65
C VAL A 97 1.70 -1.92 5.51
N ASN A 98 1.56 -1.99 6.83
CA ASN A 98 2.52 -1.39 7.77
C ASN A 98 3.92 -1.99 7.60
N TYR A 99 3.99 -3.30 7.37
CA TYR A 99 5.25 -3.96 7.07
C TYR A 99 5.91 -3.38 5.81
N VAL A 100 5.16 -3.21 4.72
CA VAL A 100 5.71 -2.63 3.48
C VAL A 100 6.24 -1.21 3.72
N VAL A 101 5.49 -0.40 4.47
CA VAL A 101 5.94 0.96 4.84
C VAL A 101 7.28 0.91 5.57
N VAL A 102 7.40 0.07 6.59
CA VAL A 102 8.65 -0.06 7.36
C VAL A 102 9.76 -0.63 6.48
N HIS A 103 9.47 -1.61 5.63
CA HIS A 103 10.43 -2.19 4.69
C HIS A 103 11.07 -1.09 3.82
N GLU A 104 10.26 -0.23 3.23
CA GLU A 104 10.75 0.84 2.38
C GLU A 104 11.49 1.92 3.17
N LEU A 105 11.04 2.24 4.39
CA LEU A 105 11.73 3.18 5.27
C LEU A 105 13.10 2.63 5.71
N CYS A 106 13.22 1.32 5.93
CA CYS A 106 14.50 0.70 6.26
C CYS A 106 15.54 0.88 5.14
N HIS A 107 15.10 1.00 3.89
CA HIS A 107 16.00 1.28 2.77
C HIS A 107 16.62 2.68 2.81
N ILE A 108 16.07 3.60 3.59
CA ILE A 108 16.73 4.90 3.83
C ILE A 108 18.01 4.70 4.64
N LEU A 109 18.00 3.73 5.55
CA LEU A 109 19.18 3.40 6.37
C LEU A 109 20.12 2.43 5.67
N HIS A 110 19.56 1.46 4.94
CA HIS A 110 20.30 0.39 4.26
C HIS A 110 19.69 0.17 2.88
N HIS A 111 20.37 0.64 1.83
CA HIS A 111 19.87 0.58 0.44
C HIS A 111 19.96 -0.81 -0.20
N ASP A 112 20.39 -1.81 0.53
CA ASP A 112 20.45 -3.21 0.11
C ASP A 112 19.57 -4.08 1.03
N HIS A 113 19.49 -5.37 0.73
CA HIS A 113 18.83 -6.35 1.60
C HIS A 113 19.86 -7.12 2.42
N SER A 114 20.80 -6.37 3.03
CA SER A 114 21.85 -6.90 3.89
C SER A 114 21.28 -7.45 5.19
N ARG A 115 22.13 -8.09 5.98
CA ARG A 115 21.79 -8.55 7.33
C ARG A 115 21.31 -7.38 8.19
N GLU A 116 21.99 -6.24 8.11
CA GLU A 116 21.67 -5.03 8.84
C GLU A 116 20.29 -4.49 8.47
N PHE A 117 19.93 -4.54 7.19
CA PHE A 117 18.58 -4.19 6.73
C PHE A 117 17.52 -5.06 7.42
N TRP A 118 17.68 -6.37 7.40
CA TRP A 118 16.69 -7.27 8.00
C TRP A 118 16.64 -7.18 9.51
N GLN A 119 17.74 -6.89 10.16
CA GLN A 119 17.76 -6.62 11.61
C GLN A 119 16.91 -5.40 11.93
N GLU A 120 16.99 -4.35 11.14
CA GLU A 120 16.17 -3.16 11.32
C GLU A 120 14.69 -3.45 11.10
N VAL A 121 14.35 -4.22 10.06
CA VAL A 121 12.97 -4.66 9.80
C VAL A 121 12.44 -5.46 11.00
N GLU A 122 13.22 -6.39 11.52
CA GLU A 122 12.81 -7.26 12.64
C GLU A 122 12.51 -6.47 13.92
N ARG A 123 13.13 -5.31 14.12
CA ARG A 123 12.84 -4.47 15.27
C ARG A 123 11.37 -4.05 15.33
N PHE A 124 10.73 -3.88 14.19
CA PHE A 124 9.34 -3.44 14.07
C PHE A 124 8.41 -4.59 13.68
N PHE A 125 8.90 -5.53 12.90
CA PHE A 125 8.14 -6.66 12.38
C PHE A 125 8.92 -7.96 12.56
N PRO A 126 8.90 -8.54 13.78
CA PRO A 126 9.51 -9.87 14.00
C PRO A 126 8.90 -10.95 13.11
N ASP A 127 7.66 -10.76 12.70
CA ASP A 127 6.89 -11.64 11.82
C ASP A 127 6.96 -11.25 10.34
N TRP A 128 8.02 -10.58 9.91
CA TRP A 128 8.14 -10.08 8.54
C TRP A 128 8.02 -11.18 7.48
N LYS A 129 8.45 -12.39 7.79
CA LYS A 129 8.31 -13.52 6.86
C LYS A 129 6.85 -13.88 6.61
N GLU A 130 6.02 -13.84 7.66
CA GLU A 130 4.59 -14.05 7.55
C GLU A 130 3.94 -12.91 6.74
N CYS A 131 4.33 -11.67 6.99
CA CYS A 131 3.86 -10.53 6.21
C CYS A 131 4.17 -10.69 4.72
N ARG A 132 5.37 -11.16 4.38
CA ARG A 132 5.74 -11.44 2.99
C ARG A 132 4.87 -12.53 2.37
N ASN A 133 4.56 -13.58 3.12
CA ASN A 133 3.68 -14.65 2.65
C ASN A 133 2.26 -14.15 2.40
N ILE A 134 1.74 -13.31 3.29
CA ILE A 134 0.43 -12.68 3.13
C ILE A 134 0.40 -11.85 1.84
N LEU A 135 1.43 -11.02 1.63
CA LEU A 135 1.52 -10.19 0.42
C LEU A 135 1.63 -11.03 -0.85
N ALA A 136 2.39 -12.13 -0.82
CA ALA A 136 2.52 -13.03 -1.96
C ALA A 136 1.19 -13.70 -2.33
N GLN A 137 0.30 -13.89 -1.37
CA GLN A 137 -1.03 -14.48 -1.58
C GLN A 137 -2.11 -13.43 -1.84
N THR A 138 -1.82 -12.16 -1.65
CA THR A 138 -2.78 -11.08 -1.84
C THR A 138 -2.89 -10.74 -3.33
N SER A 139 -4.11 -10.74 -3.86
CA SER A 139 -4.36 -10.31 -5.22
C SER A 139 -4.10 -8.81 -5.37
N GLN A 140 -3.35 -8.43 -6.38
CA GLN A 140 -3.16 -7.03 -6.75
C GLN A 140 -4.26 -6.51 -7.68
N LYS A 141 -5.21 -7.39 -8.04
CA LYS A 141 -6.33 -7.05 -8.89
C LYS A 141 -7.55 -6.75 -8.03
N PRO A 142 -8.00 -5.50 -7.97
CA PRO A 142 -9.14 -5.15 -7.15
C PRO A 142 -10.42 -5.75 -7.73
N TYR A 143 -11.41 -5.89 -6.88
CA TYR A 143 -12.68 -6.49 -7.19
C TYR A 143 -13.38 -5.90 -8.43
N PHE A 144 -13.29 -4.58 -8.62
CA PHE A 144 -13.94 -3.87 -9.72
C PHE A 144 -13.16 -3.96 -11.06
N MET A 145 -11.96 -4.55 -11.08
CA MET A 145 -11.10 -4.63 -12.27
C MET A 145 -11.03 -6.07 -12.79
N ILE A 146 -12.17 -6.66 -13.05
CA ILE A 146 -12.30 -8.08 -13.41
C ILE A 146 -11.60 -8.41 -14.73
N GLN A 147 -11.49 -7.44 -15.64
CA GLN A 147 -10.94 -7.65 -17.00
C GLN A 147 -9.47 -7.21 -17.12
N GLU A 148 -8.86 -6.84 -16.08
CA GLU A 148 -7.47 -6.40 -16.10
C GLU A 148 -6.46 -7.52 -16.40
#